data_63a139582100d190d291f009076c6949
#
_entry.id   63a139582100d190d291f009076c6949
#
_cell.length_a   1.000
_cell.length_b   1.000
_cell.length_c   1.000
_cell.angle_alpha   90.00
_cell.angle_beta   90.00
_cell.angle_gamma   90.00
#
_symmetry.space_group_name_H-M   'P 1'
#
loop_
_entity.id
_entity.type
_entity.pdbx_description
1 polymer ?
#
loop_
_entity_poly.entity_id
_entity_poly.type
_entity_poly.pdbx_seq_one_letter_code
_entity_poly.pdbx_strand_id
1 'polypeptide(L)'
;MTRQKTLAVLTGGGDVPGLNPCIKQVVNRAIDHGWRVIGFRRGWRGPLMFDPDDPSSHDQYVVELTDQVIRTIDRTGGTFLHTSRTQPSIVKAKDIPASLRKEDVDYSDPNLSHDLTWKVLKSLEYLGVDVLIPIGGDDTLGYGSRIHKEGYPVVSIPKTMDNDVFGTDYCIGFSTAITRSVDLITALRTPAGSHERIAVVELFGRNSGETSLIASYLAYADRAIISELSLIHI
;
A
#
# COMPACT_ATOMS: atom_id res chain seq x y z
N MET A 1 -23.18 9.30 26.85
CA MET A 1 -23.00 9.35 25.39
C MET A 1 -21.80 8.47 25.07
N THR A 2 -21.94 7.47 24.21
CA THR A 2 -20.83 6.64 23.75
C THR A 2 -19.90 7.51 22.89
N ARG A 3 -18.57 7.45 23.14
CA ARG A 3 -17.56 8.15 22.35
C ARG A 3 -17.72 7.77 20.86
N GLN A 4 -17.62 8.76 19.97
CA GLN A 4 -17.57 8.50 18.52
C GLN A 4 -16.34 7.64 18.22
N LYS A 5 -16.51 6.53 17.51
CA LYS A 5 -15.41 5.66 17.09
C LYS A 5 -14.59 6.32 15.99
N THR A 6 -13.29 6.09 16.01
CA THR A 6 -12.34 6.59 15.02
C THR A 6 -11.74 5.42 14.23
N LEU A 7 -11.85 5.49 12.92
CA LEU A 7 -11.19 4.59 11.98
C LEU A 7 -9.99 5.29 11.36
N ALA A 8 -8.86 4.61 11.29
CA ALA A 8 -7.71 5.12 10.54
C ALA A 8 -7.46 4.26 9.29
N VAL A 9 -7.07 4.91 8.20
CA VAL A 9 -6.71 4.24 6.94
C VAL A 9 -5.32 4.70 6.49
N LEU A 10 -4.56 3.79 5.92
CA LEU A 10 -3.28 4.08 5.27
C LEU A 10 -3.07 3.23 4.03
N THR A 11 -2.22 3.73 3.12
CA THR A 11 -1.80 2.98 1.93
C THR A 11 -0.29 2.77 1.94
N GLY A 12 0.17 1.53 1.72
CA GLY A 12 1.59 1.20 1.72
C GLY A 12 2.02 0.39 0.50
N GLY A 13 3.33 0.40 0.24
CA GLY A 13 3.93 -0.32 -0.89
C GLY A 13 3.85 0.44 -2.21
N GLY A 14 3.91 -0.29 -3.33
CA GLY A 14 3.82 0.27 -4.67
C GLY A 14 2.43 0.82 -5.02
N ASP A 15 2.38 1.66 -6.04
CA ASP A 15 1.12 2.17 -6.57
C ASP A 15 0.42 1.13 -7.44
N VAL A 16 -0.92 1.12 -7.39
CA VAL A 16 -1.77 0.32 -8.27
C VAL A 16 -3.07 1.09 -8.59
N PRO A 17 -3.76 0.74 -9.69
CA PRO A 17 -5.10 1.26 -9.95
C PRO A 17 -6.08 0.87 -8.84
N GLY A 18 -6.97 1.79 -8.44
CA GLY A 18 -8.06 1.49 -7.50
C GLY A 18 -7.82 1.87 -6.05
N LEU A 19 -6.64 2.41 -5.67
CA LEU A 19 -6.38 2.84 -4.29
C LEU A 19 -7.32 3.95 -3.83
N ASN A 20 -7.46 5.02 -4.59
CA ASN A 20 -8.36 6.12 -4.25
C ASN A 20 -9.84 5.72 -4.18
N PRO A 21 -10.41 4.95 -5.12
CA PRO A 21 -11.73 4.36 -4.97
C PRO A 21 -11.89 3.50 -3.72
N CYS A 22 -10.89 2.72 -3.36
CA CYS A 22 -10.88 1.91 -2.14
C CYS A 22 -10.95 2.79 -0.88
N ILE A 23 -10.06 3.79 -0.77
CA ILE A 23 -10.10 4.77 0.33
C ILE A 23 -11.47 5.41 0.44
N LYS A 24 -12.03 5.89 -0.69
CA LYS A 24 -13.34 6.52 -0.73
C LYS A 24 -14.46 5.62 -0.19
N GLN A 25 -14.48 4.34 -0.58
CA GLN A 25 -15.48 3.40 -0.10
C GLN A 25 -15.33 3.07 1.39
N VAL A 26 -14.11 2.92 1.88
CA VAL A 26 -13.84 2.75 3.32
C VAL A 26 -14.38 3.94 4.10
N VAL A 27 -14.09 5.16 3.64
CA VAL A 27 -14.52 6.40 4.31
C VAL A 27 -16.04 6.54 4.28
N ASN A 28 -16.67 6.35 3.11
CA ASN A 28 -18.13 6.43 2.99
C ASN A 28 -18.82 5.48 3.96
N ARG A 29 -18.39 4.20 3.98
CA ARG A 29 -19.00 3.20 4.87
C ARG A 29 -18.81 3.54 6.35
N ALA A 30 -17.66 4.07 6.73
CA ALA A 30 -17.39 4.49 8.11
C ALA A 30 -18.28 5.69 8.52
N ILE A 31 -18.42 6.69 7.63
CA ILE A 31 -19.26 7.86 7.86
C ILE A 31 -20.75 7.45 7.97
N ASP A 32 -21.23 6.54 7.11
CA ASP A 32 -22.61 6.00 7.18
C ASP A 32 -22.92 5.37 8.54
N HIS A 33 -21.90 4.84 9.22
CA HIS A 33 -22.02 4.30 10.57
C HIS A 33 -21.72 5.33 11.69
N GLY A 34 -21.53 6.58 11.35
CA GLY A 34 -21.29 7.67 12.31
C GLY A 34 -19.86 7.69 12.88
N TRP A 35 -18.89 7.06 12.21
CA TRP A 35 -17.50 7.03 12.66
C TRP A 35 -16.74 8.24 12.12
N ARG A 36 -15.79 8.73 12.89
CA ARG A 36 -14.75 9.65 12.44
C ARG A 36 -13.71 8.87 11.65
N VAL A 37 -13.21 9.43 10.56
CA VAL A 37 -12.17 8.77 9.75
C VAL A 37 -10.95 9.67 9.60
N ILE A 38 -9.77 9.13 9.86
CA ILE A 38 -8.50 9.78 9.60
C ILE A 38 -7.67 8.95 8.61
N GLY A 39 -6.91 9.64 7.77
CA GLY A 39 -5.94 9.04 6.87
C GLY A 39 -4.52 9.31 7.34
N PHE A 40 -3.69 8.28 7.46
CA PHE A 40 -2.25 8.47 7.62
C PHE A 40 -1.60 8.67 6.25
N ARG A 41 -0.89 9.76 6.09
CA ARG A 41 -0.11 10.03 4.88
C ARG A 41 1.19 9.23 4.89
N ARG A 42 1.62 8.79 3.69
CA ARG A 42 2.88 8.06 3.47
C ARG A 42 2.94 6.70 4.20
N GLY A 43 1.82 5.99 4.23
CA GLY A 43 1.74 4.63 4.79
C GLY A 43 2.14 4.56 6.26
N TRP A 44 2.90 3.52 6.62
CA TRP A 44 3.38 3.34 7.99
C TRP A 44 4.34 4.43 8.49
N ARG A 45 4.91 5.23 7.56
CA ARG A 45 5.69 6.41 7.96
C ARG A 45 4.82 7.45 8.68
N GLY A 46 3.54 7.56 8.31
CA GLY A 46 2.60 8.49 8.93
C GLY A 46 2.54 8.33 10.45
N PRO A 47 2.04 7.22 10.98
CA PRO A 47 1.94 7.03 12.44
C PRO A 47 3.32 6.92 13.12
N LEU A 48 4.38 6.50 12.41
CA LEU A 48 5.73 6.47 12.95
C LEU A 48 6.30 7.87 13.22
N MET A 49 6.07 8.80 12.29
CA MET A 49 6.66 10.15 12.34
C MET A 49 5.73 11.20 12.92
N PHE A 50 4.48 10.84 13.18
CA PHE A 50 3.53 11.73 13.83
C PHE A 50 4.01 12.10 15.24
N ASP A 51 4.06 13.40 15.53
CA ASP A 51 4.44 13.94 16.85
C ASP A 51 3.29 14.77 17.41
N PRO A 52 2.71 14.36 18.56
CA PRO A 52 1.64 15.11 19.22
C PRO A 52 2.01 16.55 19.57
N ASP A 53 3.27 16.81 19.87
CA ASP A 53 3.76 18.09 20.34
C ASP A 53 4.19 19.04 19.20
N ASP A 54 4.24 18.52 17.95
CA ASP A 54 4.57 19.30 16.76
C ASP A 54 3.34 19.45 15.83
N PRO A 55 2.68 20.62 15.81
CA PRO A 55 1.54 20.87 14.95
C PRO A 55 1.86 20.66 13.45
N SER A 56 3.09 20.90 13.02
CA SER A 56 3.48 20.69 11.61
C SER A 56 3.44 19.21 11.22
N SER A 57 3.71 18.31 12.17
CA SER A 57 3.62 16.87 11.94
C SER A 57 2.17 16.41 11.76
N HIS A 58 1.21 17.09 12.41
CA HIS A 58 -0.22 16.78 12.24
C HIS A 58 -0.65 16.98 10.79
N ASP A 59 -0.37 18.14 10.22
CA ASP A 59 -0.73 18.47 8.83
C ASP A 59 0.03 17.60 7.83
N GLN A 60 1.27 17.23 8.16
CA GLN A 60 2.13 16.44 7.28
C GLN A 60 1.75 14.96 7.23
N TYR A 61 1.30 14.37 8.33
CA TYR A 61 1.14 12.92 8.47
C TYR A 61 -0.29 12.45 8.71
N VAL A 62 -1.19 13.33 9.11
CA VAL A 62 -2.59 13.00 9.37
C VAL A 62 -3.50 13.92 8.56
N VAL A 63 -4.58 13.37 8.06
CA VAL A 63 -5.65 14.11 7.39
C VAL A 63 -6.99 13.59 7.82
N GLU A 64 -7.91 14.46 8.17
CA GLU A 64 -9.29 14.08 8.42
C GLU A 64 -10.02 13.82 7.10
N LEU A 65 -10.62 12.64 6.96
CA LEU A 65 -11.28 12.20 5.75
C LEU A 65 -12.78 12.39 5.89
N THR A 66 -13.26 13.51 5.34
CA THR A 66 -14.69 13.88 5.28
C THR A 66 -15.23 13.66 3.88
N ASP A 67 -16.57 13.64 3.72
CA ASP A 67 -17.22 13.57 2.40
C ASP A 67 -16.69 14.61 1.42
N GLN A 68 -16.42 15.82 1.92
CA GLN A 68 -15.88 16.89 1.09
C GLN A 68 -14.47 16.57 0.58
N VAL A 69 -13.59 16.04 1.44
CA VAL A 69 -12.22 15.69 1.11
C VAL A 69 -12.15 14.55 0.10
N ILE A 70 -12.98 13.50 0.28
CA ILE A 70 -12.95 12.32 -0.58
C ILE A 70 -13.78 12.44 -1.85
N ARG A 71 -14.56 13.52 -2.01
CA ARG A 71 -15.59 13.62 -3.06
C ARG A 71 -15.11 13.28 -4.46
N THR A 72 -13.89 13.66 -4.80
CA THR A 72 -13.36 13.52 -6.16
C THR A 72 -12.06 12.69 -6.26
N ILE A 73 -11.58 12.11 -5.16
CA ILE A 73 -10.30 11.38 -5.16
C ILE A 73 -10.31 10.16 -6.09
N ASP A 74 -11.47 9.54 -6.29
CA ASP A 74 -11.68 8.40 -7.18
C ASP A 74 -11.52 8.72 -8.67
N ARG A 75 -11.43 10.02 -9.03
CA ARG A 75 -11.23 10.46 -10.42
C ARG A 75 -9.76 10.53 -10.83
N THR A 76 -8.86 10.33 -9.89
CA THR A 76 -7.41 10.36 -10.11
C THR A 76 -6.79 9.02 -9.74
N GLY A 77 -5.77 8.60 -10.50
CA GLY A 77 -4.93 7.45 -10.14
C GLY A 77 -4.06 7.74 -8.92
N GLY A 78 -3.32 6.72 -8.51
CA GLY A 78 -2.46 6.79 -7.35
C GLY A 78 -3.21 6.74 -6.02
N THR A 79 -2.57 7.21 -4.97
CA THR A 79 -3.17 7.32 -3.63
C THR A 79 -3.14 8.75 -3.12
N PHE A 80 -4.29 9.26 -2.73
CA PHE A 80 -4.46 10.58 -2.09
C PHE A 80 -3.64 10.69 -0.79
N LEU A 81 -3.46 9.57 -0.08
CA LEU A 81 -2.70 9.51 1.16
C LEU A 81 -1.19 9.41 0.95
N HIS A 82 -0.73 9.29 -0.29
CA HIS A 82 0.65 8.92 -0.61
C HIS A 82 1.05 7.57 0.01
N THR A 83 2.19 7.06 -0.36
CA THR A 83 2.67 5.75 0.10
C THR A 83 4.12 5.81 0.56
N SER A 84 4.56 4.79 1.29
CA SER A 84 5.96 4.52 1.59
C SER A 84 6.21 3.03 1.74
N ARG A 85 7.49 2.65 1.71
CA ARG A 85 7.95 1.30 2.04
C ARG A 85 8.54 1.23 3.46
N THR A 86 8.14 2.18 4.32
CA THR A 86 8.58 2.20 5.71
C THR A 86 7.98 1.01 6.45
N GLN A 87 8.83 0.27 7.15
CA GLN A 87 8.44 -0.83 8.02
C GLN A 87 8.95 -0.51 9.44
N PRO A 88 8.07 -0.08 10.35
CA PRO A 88 8.49 0.44 11.67
C PRO A 88 9.19 -0.58 12.57
N SER A 89 9.03 -1.89 12.33
CA SER A 89 9.72 -2.95 13.07
C SER A 89 11.19 -3.15 12.69
N ILE A 90 11.65 -2.56 11.58
CA ILE A 90 13.02 -2.74 11.04
C ILE A 90 13.58 -1.44 10.47
N VAL A 91 13.52 -0.35 11.24
CA VAL A 91 14.05 0.96 10.81
C VAL A 91 15.54 1.02 11.06
N LYS A 92 16.34 1.33 10.04
CA LYS A 92 17.80 1.46 10.18
C LYS A 92 18.16 2.67 11.05
N ALA A 93 19.19 2.55 11.87
CA ALA A 93 19.63 3.61 12.79
C ALA A 93 19.85 4.97 12.12
N LYS A 94 20.39 4.99 10.89
CA LYS A 94 20.58 6.19 10.09
C LYS A 94 19.28 6.90 9.69
N ASP A 95 18.17 6.16 9.60
CA ASP A 95 16.86 6.67 9.17
C ASP A 95 15.96 7.06 10.36
N ILE A 96 16.46 6.86 11.60
CA ILE A 96 15.75 7.20 12.83
C ILE A 96 16.06 8.66 13.20
N PRO A 97 15.06 9.55 13.21
CA PRO A 97 15.22 10.93 13.67
C PRO A 97 15.72 10.99 15.13
N ALA A 98 16.46 12.03 15.45
CA ALA A 98 16.99 12.24 16.82
C ALA A 98 15.88 12.24 17.87
N SER A 99 14.70 12.78 17.56
CA SER A 99 13.54 12.82 18.45
C SER A 99 12.94 11.44 18.79
N LEU A 100 13.24 10.41 18.01
CA LEU A 100 12.78 9.03 18.25
C LEU A 100 13.87 8.12 18.83
N ARG A 101 15.09 8.63 19.03
CA ARG A 101 16.18 7.87 19.65
C ARG A 101 16.01 7.83 21.14
N LYS A 102 16.17 6.64 21.73
CA LYS A 102 16.19 6.41 23.15
C LYS A 102 17.61 6.50 23.68
N GLU A 103 17.79 7.03 24.89
CA GLU A 103 19.12 7.21 25.51
C GLU A 103 19.84 5.89 25.84
N ASP A 104 19.06 4.83 26.08
CA ASP A 104 19.54 3.50 26.47
C ASP A 104 19.82 2.56 25.27
N VAL A 105 19.70 3.06 24.03
CA VAL A 105 19.87 2.27 22.80
C VAL A 105 21.08 2.76 22.00
N ASP A 106 21.95 1.83 21.60
CA ASP A 106 23.10 2.12 20.75
C ASP A 106 22.68 2.28 19.27
N TYR A 107 22.97 3.44 18.70
CA TYR A 107 22.75 3.77 17.28
C TYR A 107 24.07 3.99 16.51
N SER A 108 25.20 3.50 17.01
CA SER A 108 26.52 3.72 16.40
C SER A 108 26.65 3.01 15.03
N ASP A 109 26.04 1.85 14.85
CA ASP A 109 25.97 1.19 13.55
C ASP A 109 24.78 1.75 12.74
N PRO A 110 25.05 2.50 11.66
CA PRO A 110 23.99 3.13 10.85
C PRO A 110 23.08 2.12 10.13
N ASN A 111 23.51 0.87 9.99
CA ASN A 111 22.75 -0.18 9.30
C ASN A 111 21.99 -1.11 10.24
N LEU A 112 22.25 -1.02 11.54
CA LEU A 112 21.50 -1.79 12.53
C LEU A 112 20.04 -1.38 12.52
N SER A 113 19.15 -2.36 12.51
CA SER A 113 17.71 -2.13 12.50
C SER A 113 17.15 -2.13 13.91
N HIS A 114 16.20 -1.22 14.15
CA HIS A 114 15.52 -1.05 15.44
C HIS A 114 14.01 -1.15 15.25
N ASP A 115 13.33 -1.74 16.24
CA ASP A 115 11.87 -1.82 16.29
C ASP A 115 11.27 -0.57 16.95
N LEU A 116 10.57 0.22 16.17
CA LEU A 116 9.86 1.43 16.60
C LEU A 116 8.34 1.23 16.69
N THR A 117 7.87 0.00 16.80
CA THR A 117 6.43 -0.33 16.89
C THR A 117 5.76 0.40 18.06
N TRP A 118 6.47 0.56 19.18
CA TRP A 118 6.00 1.33 20.33
C TRP A 118 5.54 2.75 19.97
N LYS A 119 6.23 3.41 19.03
CA LYS A 119 5.89 4.78 18.58
C LYS A 119 4.60 4.78 17.75
N VAL A 120 4.44 3.80 16.88
CA VAL A 120 3.20 3.62 16.11
C VAL A 120 2.01 3.44 17.03
N LEU A 121 2.12 2.52 18.01
CA LEU A 121 1.06 2.27 18.99
C LEU A 121 0.69 3.54 19.79
N LYS A 122 1.71 4.27 20.26
CA LYS A 122 1.50 5.54 20.98
C LYS A 122 0.77 6.59 20.12
N SER A 123 1.08 6.64 18.82
CA SER A 123 0.42 7.57 17.89
C SER A 123 -1.05 7.17 17.63
N LEU A 124 -1.33 5.87 17.50
CA LEU A 124 -2.71 5.37 17.36
C LEU A 124 -3.54 5.66 18.61
N GLU A 125 -2.97 5.44 19.79
CA GLU A 125 -3.61 5.71 21.08
C GLU A 125 -3.92 7.20 21.25
N TYR A 126 -2.93 8.07 20.99
CA TYR A 126 -3.11 9.53 21.09
C TYR A 126 -4.22 10.04 20.17
N LEU A 127 -4.28 9.55 18.95
CA LEU A 127 -5.32 9.92 17.96
C LEU A 127 -6.67 9.26 18.25
N GLY A 128 -6.74 8.40 19.24
CA GLY A 128 -7.94 7.69 19.65
C GLY A 128 -8.47 6.74 18.58
N VAL A 129 -7.57 6.10 17.81
CA VAL A 129 -7.94 5.15 16.76
C VAL A 129 -8.52 3.88 17.38
N ASP A 130 -9.71 3.48 16.96
CA ASP A 130 -10.36 2.25 17.42
C ASP A 130 -10.11 1.07 16.46
N VAL A 131 -9.99 1.35 15.16
CA VAL A 131 -9.73 0.35 14.11
C VAL A 131 -8.79 0.93 13.07
N LEU A 132 -7.84 0.13 12.61
CA LEU A 132 -6.89 0.49 11.57
C LEU A 132 -7.14 -0.35 10.31
N ILE A 133 -7.17 0.32 9.14
CA ILE A 133 -7.30 -0.32 7.83
C ILE A 133 -6.05 -0.02 6.99
N PRO A 134 -5.03 -0.89 7.01
CA PRO A 134 -3.93 -0.84 6.07
C PRO A 134 -4.35 -1.41 4.70
N ILE A 135 -4.06 -0.66 3.63
CA ILE A 135 -4.26 -1.07 2.24
C ILE A 135 -2.89 -1.25 1.62
N GLY A 136 -2.53 -2.48 1.23
CA GLY A 136 -1.17 -2.72 0.72
C GLY A 136 -0.89 -4.16 0.30
N GLY A 137 0.34 -4.40 -0.10
CA GLY A 137 0.89 -5.74 -0.35
C GLY A 137 1.44 -6.37 0.93
N ASP A 138 2.11 -7.52 0.79
CA ASP A 138 2.59 -8.36 1.89
C ASP A 138 3.31 -7.61 3.01
N ASP A 139 4.26 -6.74 2.69
CA ASP A 139 5.01 -6.00 3.71
C ASP A 139 4.10 -5.09 4.55
N THR A 140 3.15 -4.42 3.90
CA THR A 140 2.21 -3.50 4.56
C THR A 140 1.24 -4.27 5.45
N LEU A 141 0.69 -5.37 4.94
CA LEU A 141 -0.29 -6.20 5.63
C LEU A 141 0.38 -7.04 6.72
N GLY A 142 1.60 -7.54 6.47
CA GLY A 142 2.40 -8.27 7.46
C GLY A 142 2.68 -7.42 8.70
N TYR A 143 3.02 -6.13 8.51
CA TYR A 143 3.15 -5.23 9.64
C TYR A 143 1.79 -4.91 10.31
N GLY A 144 0.69 -4.83 9.53
CA GLY A 144 -0.67 -4.76 10.08
C GLY A 144 -1.00 -5.95 10.98
N SER A 145 -0.62 -7.16 10.58
CA SER A 145 -0.74 -8.38 11.41
C SER A 145 0.07 -8.26 12.71
N ARG A 146 1.28 -7.66 12.67
CA ARG A 146 2.06 -7.39 13.88
C ARG A 146 1.31 -6.44 14.82
N ILE A 147 0.75 -5.35 14.33
CA ILE A 147 -0.03 -4.38 15.12
C ILE A 147 -1.27 -5.07 15.73
N HIS A 148 -1.91 -5.99 15.00
CA HIS A 148 -3.01 -6.79 15.54
C HIS A 148 -2.58 -7.67 16.72
N LYS A 149 -1.40 -8.31 16.63
CA LYS A 149 -0.83 -9.12 17.73
C LYS A 149 -0.51 -8.31 18.98
N GLU A 150 -0.23 -7.02 18.83
CA GLU A 150 -0.07 -6.07 19.94
C GLU A 150 -1.42 -5.64 20.55
N GLY A 151 -2.53 -6.20 20.08
CA GLY A 151 -3.88 -5.97 20.62
C GLY A 151 -4.71 -4.91 19.90
N TYR A 152 -4.23 -4.36 18.80
CA TYR A 152 -4.97 -3.34 18.04
C TYR A 152 -5.90 -3.99 17.01
N PRO A 153 -7.17 -3.56 16.89
CA PRO A 153 -8.06 -4.04 15.85
C PRO A 153 -7.60 -3.59 14.46
N VAL A 154 -7.29 -4.54 13.58
CA VAL A 154 -6.82 -4.29 12.21
C VAL A 154 -7.66 -5.09 11.22
N VAL A 155 -8.08 -4.43 10.14
CA VAL A 155 -8.71 -5.06 8.97
C VAL A 155 -7.88 -4.71 7.74
N SER A 156 -7.19 -5.69 7.18
CA SER A 156 -6.28 -5.52 6.05
C SER A 156 -7.00 -5.61 4.71
N ILE A 157 -6.64 -4.73 3.76
CA ILE A 157 -7.15 -4.77 2.39
C ILE A 157 -6.00 -5.08 1.43
N PRO A 158 -6.00 -6.25 0.77
CA PRO A 158 -4.94 -6.65 -0.13
C PRO A 158 -4.95 -5.83 -1.42
N LYS A 159 -3.81 -5.29 -1.78
CA LYS A 159 -3.58 -4.41 -2.91
C LYS A 159 -2.22 -4.75 -3.53
N THR A 160 -2.23 -5.27 -4.73
CA THR A 160 -1.04 -5.46 -5.59
C THR A 160 -1.49 -5.78 -7.01
N MET A 161 -0.66 -5.45 -8.00
CA MET A 161 -0.91 -5.89 -9.37
C MET A 161 -0.34 -7.30 -9.64
N ASP A 162 0.43 -7.85 -8.71
CA ASP A 162 1.06 -9.17 -8.85
C ASP A 162 0.13 -10.31 -8.46
N ASN A 163 -0.98 -10.00 -7.77
CA ASN A 163 -2.00 -10.93 -7.24
C ASN A 163 -1.42 -12.04 -6.33
N ASP A 164 -0.35 -11.74 -5.60
CA ASP A 164 0.44 -12.68 -4.83
C ASP A 164 0.17 -12.65 -3.31
N VAL A 165 -0.88 -11.95 -2.86
CA VAL A 165 -1.26 -11.92 -1.45
C VAL A 165 -2.17 -13.08 -1.10
N PHE A 166 -1.73 -13.94 -0.20
CA PHE A 166 -2.49 -15.08 0.29
C PHE A 166 -3.81 -14.66 0.97
N GLY A 167 -4.88 -15.41 0.70
CA GLY A 167 -6.18 -15.23 1.36
C GLY A 167 -7.20 -14.41 0.57
N THR A 168 -6.88 -14.04 -0.66
CA THR A 168 -7.82 -13.43 -1.60
C THR A 168 -7.64 -14.00 -3.00
N ASP A 169 -8.71 -14.08 -3.78
CA ASP A 169 -8.65 -14.51 -5.19
C ASP A 169 -8.12 -13.38 -6.08
N TYR A 170 -8.48 -12.14 -5.76
CA TYR A 170 -8.07 -10.95 -6.52
C TYR A 170 -7.70 -9.80 -5.59
N CYS A 171 -6.48 -9.29 -5.76
CA CYS A 171 -6.03 -8.06 -5.12
C CYS A 171 -6.56 -6.82 -5.85
N ILE A 172 -6.78 -5.72 -5.10
CA ILE A 172 -7.09 -4.43 -5.70
C ILE A 172 -5.94 -4.01 -6.62
N GLY A 173 -6.28 -3.69 -7.87
CA GLY A 173 -5.34 -3.25 -8.89
C GLY A 173 -5.02 -4.29 -9.96
N PHE A 174 -5.09 -5.58 -9.64
CA PHE A 174 -4.72 -6.68 -10.52
C PHE A 174 -5.51 -6.69 -11.83
N SER A 175 -6.84 -6.79 -11.78
CA SER A 175 -7.69 -6.88 -12.99
C SER A 175 -7.55 -5.65 -13.90
N THR A 176 -7.42 -4.45 -13.30
CA THR A 176 -7.21 -3.21 -14.06
C THR A 176 -5.83 -3.19 -14.72
N ALA A 177 -4.79 -3.67 -14.02
CA ALA A 177 -3.44 -3.77 -14.56
C ALA A 177 -3.42 -4.71 -15.77
N ILE A 178 -4.09 -5.86 -15.70
CA ILE A 178 -4.23 -6.79 -16.85
C ILE A 178 -4.92 -6.10 -18.01
N THR A 179 -6.09 -5.51 -17.81
CA THR A 179 -6.85 -4.85 -18.88
C THR A 179 -6.00 -3.80 -19.59
N ARG A 180 -5.29 -2.95 -18.83
CA ARG A 180 -4.40 -1.93 -19.41
C ARG A 180 -3.22 -2.54 -20.15
N SER A 181 -2.65 -3.61 -19.62
CA SER A 181 -1.55 -4.32 -20.30
C SER A 181 -2.02 -4.91 -21.63
N VAL A 182 -3.19 -5.52 -21.68
CA VAL A 182 -3.79 -6.05 -22.91
C VAL A 182 -4.01 -4.96 -23.96
N ASP A 183 -4.57 -3.81 -23.55
CA ASP A 183 -4.78 -2.65 -24.43
C ASP A 183 -3.45 -2.19 -25.07
N LEU A 184 -2.40 -2.02 -24.24
CA LEU A 184 -1.09 -1.57 -24.69
C LEU A 184 -0.38 -2.60 -25.59
N ILE A 185 -0.42 -3.89 -25.24
CA ILE A 185 0.15 -4.97 -26.06
C ILE A 185 -0.55 -5.01 -27.41
N THR A 186 -1.88 -4.92 -27.43
CA THR A 186 -2.66 -4.92 -28.67
C THR A 186 -2.31 -3.73 -29.56
N ALA A 187 -2.11 -2.54 -28.96
CA ALA A 187 -1.69 -1.36 -29.71
C ALA A 187 -0.29 -1.51 -30.32
N LEU A 188 0.65 -2.18 -29.62
CA LEU A 188 2.01 -2.43 -30.11
C LEU A 188 2.08 -3.42 -31.27
N ARG A 189 1.10 -4.31 -31.42
CA ARG A 189 1.09 -5.33 -32.48
C ARG A 189 1.12 -4.72 -33.88
N THR A 190 0.37 -3.65 -34.12
CA THR A 190 0.29 -2.98 -35.40
C THR A 190 1.64 -2.48 -35.91
N PRO A 191 2.37 -1.60 -35.14
CA PRO A 191 3.68 -1.14 -35.58
C PRO A 191 4.73 -2.25 -35.59
N ALA A 192 4.68 -3.22 -34.65
CA ALA A 192 5.60 -4.34 -34.65
C ALA A 192 5.45 -5.19 -35.90
N GLY A 193 4.20 -5.54 -36.32
CA GLY A 193 3.92 -6.30 -37.54
C GLY A 193 4.29 -5.52 -38.80
N SER A 194 3.97 -4.23 -38.88
CA SER A 194 4.30 -3.40 -40.05
C SER A 194 5.81 -3.27 -40.29
N HIS A 195 6.62 -3.37 -39.25
CA HIS A 195 8.07 -3.31 -39.34
C HIS A 195 8.77 -4.67 -39.24
N GLU A 196 8.01 -5.77 -39.28
CA GLU A 196 8.53 -7.15 -39.17
C GLU A 196 9.44 -7.33 -37.92
N ARG A 197 9.01 -6.76 -36.79
CA ARG A 197 9.78 -6.75 -35.53
C ARG A 197 9.17 -7.69 -34.49
N ILE A 198 10.03 -8.20 -33.63
CA ILE A 198 9.61 -8.89 -32.39
C ILE A 198 9.42 -7.82 -31.32
N ALA A 199 8.23 -7.79 -30.71
CA ALA A 199 7.95 -6.96 -29.54
C ALA A 199 8.22 -7.78 -28.27
N VAL A 200 9.08 -7.27 -27.38
CA VAL A 200 9.32 -7.82 -26.06
C VAL A 200 8.71 -6.85 -25.04
N VAL A 201 7.75 -7.33 -24.27
CA VAL A 201 7.01 -6.55 -23.28
C VAL A 201 7.29 -7.10 -21.90
N GLU A 202 7.89 -6.27 -21.03
CA GLU A 202 8.08 -6.59 -19.61
C GLU A 202 6.90 -6.07 -18.80
N LEU A 203 6.32 -6.95 -17.97
CA LEU A 203 5.26 -6.62 -17.02
C LEU A 203 5.76 -6.81 -15.58
N PHE A 204 5.07 -6.19 -14.64
CA PHE A 204 5.32 -6.40 -13.22
C PHE A 204 5.02 -7.83 -12.82
N GLY A 205 5.69 -8.31 -11.77
CA GLY A 205 5.54 -9.65 -11.23
C GLY A 205 6.87 -10.23 -10.75
N ARG A 206 7.43 -9.66 -9.67
CA ARG A 206 8.73 -10.11 -9.13
C ARG A 206 8.72 -11.58 -8.68
N ASN A 207 7.65 -12.00 -8.01
CA ASN A 207 7.48 -13.34 -7.45
C ASN A 207 6.23 -14.05 -7.99
N SER A 208 5.51 -13.43 -8.94
CA SER A 208 4.31 -13.98 -9.56
C SER A 208 4.30 -13.63 -11.04
N GLY A 209 4.18 -14.63 -11.88
CA GLY A 209 4.01 -14.49 -13.34
C GLY A 209 2.56 -14.34 -13.77
N GLU A 210 1.60 -14.27 -12.84
CA GLU A 210 0.17 -14.31 -13.15
C GLU A 210 -0.26 -13.13 -14.04
N THR A 211 0.24 -11.92 -13.77
CA THR A 211 -0.03 -10.74 -14.60
C THR A 211 0.45 -10.92 -16.03
N SER A 212 1.69 -11.42 -16.22
CA SER A 212 2.25 -11.70 -17.54
C SER A 212 1.52 -12.81 -18.27
N LEU A 213 1.18 -13.88 -17.56
CA LEU A 213 0.49 -15.04 -18.13
C LEU A 213 -0.89 -14.66 -18.67
N ILE A 214 -1.72 -14.02 -17.82
CA ILE A 214 -3.09 -13.66 -18.19
C ILE A 214 -3.10 -12.54 -19.25
N ALA A 215 -2.24 -11.53 -19.13
CA ALA A 215 -2.14 -10.48 -20.13
C ALA A 215 -1.70 -11.04 -21.50
N SER A 216 -0.72 -11.95 -21.53
CA SER A 216 -0.27 -12.62 -22.75
C SER A 216 -1.37 -13.44 -23.39
N TYR A 217 -2.10 -14.21 -22.60
CA TYR A 217 -3.22 -15.03 -23.09
C TYR A 217 -4.33 -14.16 -23.70
N LEU A 218 -4.75 -13.12 -23.01
CA LEU A 218 -5.82 -12.21 -23.47
C LEU A 218 -5.40 -11.33 -24.64
N ALA A 219 -4.13 -10.96 -24.75
CA ALA A 219 -3.59 -10.19 -25.86
C ALA A 219 -3.16 -11.05 -27.05
N TYR A 220 -3.35 -12.37 -26.99
CA TYR A 220 -2.90 -13.33 -28.04
C TYR A 220 -1.41 -13.16 -28.34
N ALA A 221 -0.56 -13.03 -27.31
CA ALA A 221 0.88 -13.01 -27.50
C ALA A 221 1.41 -14.40 -27.86
N ASP A 222 2.47 -14.45 -28.66
CA ASP A 222 3.04 -15.72 -29.14
C ASP A 222 3.66 -16.54 -28.00
N ARG A 223 4.22 -15.86 -26.99
CA ARG A 223 4.84 -16.49 -25.83
C ARG A 223 4.70 -15.64 -24.56
N ALA A 224 4.55 -16.29 -23.41
CA ALA A 224 4.71 -15.73 -22.10
C ALA A 224 5.94 -16.36 -21.41
N ILE A 225 6.75 -15.52 -20.76
CA ILE A 225 7.84 -15.96 -19.88
C ILE A 225 7.47 -15.49 -18.48
N ILE A 226 7.36 -16.43 -17.55
CA ILE A 226 6.94 -16.17 -16.18
C ILE A 226 8.00 -16.64 -15.18
N SER A 227 8.04 -16.01 -14.01
CA SER A 227 9.05 -16.29 -12.98
C SER A 227 9.03 -17.72 -12.45
N GLU A 228 7.88 -18.39 -12.50
CA GLU A 228 7.67 -19.76 -12.03
C GLU A 228 8.26 -20.82 -12.97
N LEU A 229 8.53 -20.47 -14.21
CA LEU A 229 9.12 -21.38 -15.19
C LEU A 229 10.63 -21.19 -15.27
N SER A 230 11.38 -22.31 -15.21
CA SER A 230 12.81 -22.30 -15.47
C SER A 230 13.11 -21.98 -16.93
N LEU A 231 13.94 -20.94 -17.16
CA LEU A 231 14.40 -20.59 -18.52
C LEU A 231 15.36 -21.62 -19.12
N ILE A 232 15.83 -22.62 -18.36
CA ILE A 232 16.75 -23.67 -18.82
C ILE A 232 16.06 -24.65 -19.81
N HIS A 233 14.73 -24.68 -19.81
CA HIS A 233 13.95 -25.63 -20.60
C HIS A 233 13.15 -24.96 -21.75
N ILE A 234 13.50 -23.72 -22.11
CA ILE A 234 12.91 -23.01 -23.25
C ILE A 234 13.84 -23.06 -24.47
#